data_9308ac66ebe77aa89e92d85ba17f1d11
#
_entry.id   9308ac66ebe77aa89e92d85ba17f1d11
#
_cell.length_a   1.000
_cell.length_b   1.000
_cell.length_c   1.000
_cell.angle_alpha   90.00
_cell.angle_beta   90.00
_cell.angle_gamma   90.00
#
_symmetry.space_group_name_H-M   'P 1'
#
loop_
_entity.id
_entity.type
_entity.pdbx_description
1 polymer ?
#
loop_
_entity_poly.entity_id
_entity_poly.type
_entity_poly.pdbx_seq_one_letter_code
_entity_poly.pdbx_strand_id
1 'polypeptide(L)'
;MMIRVLVTTASFGGELHSKWVDQVSDRYEIVFNRIEDHIETPRKKAMSPRLRGKIPKMIVWEDHPGYDYYIWMDAAFSISDASAIERMVDQCLNDVDICLFRHSSRHSVKQELDFVVSLMHTGNQYLLDRYEGERMIEQVESYFKDATWIDNVLFECGTFIYSKNIVANREYNVMKEWFYHNCIWSVQDQLSLPYLLHKFGVRYKLLEGNVYSNTYTS
;
A
#
# COMPACT_ATOMS: atom_id res chain seq x y z
N MET A 1 -21.31 1.34 19.36
CA MET A 1 -20.25 2.28 18.88
C MET A 1 -20.02 1.95 17.42
N MET A 2 -20.09 2.94 16.53
CA MET A 2 -19.80 2.72 15.11
C MET A 2 -18.30 2.45 14.92
N ILE A 3 -17.97 1.55 14.02
CA ILE A 3 -16.59 1.28 13.63
C ILE A 3 -16.11 2.43 12.72
N ARG A 4 -14.97 3.02 13.02
CA ARG A 4 -14.43 4.17 12.29
C ARG A 4 -13.44 3.74 11.22
N VAL A 5 -13.64 4.20 10.00
CA VAL A 5 -12.83 3.85 8.82
C VAL A 5 -12.28 5.12 8.18
N LEU A 6 -10.96 5.19 8.01
CA LEU A 6 -10.31 6.24 7.24
C LEU A 6 -9.91 5.70 5.86
N VAL A 7 -10.40 6.33 4.81
CA VAL A 7 -10.03 6.02 3.42
C VAL A 7 -9.11 7.13 2.91
N THR A 8 -7.89 6.78 2.55
CA THR A 8 -6.86 7.75 2.15
C THR A 8 -6.40 7.53 0.71
N THR A 9 -6.27 8.63 -0.02
CA THR A 9 -5.54 8.70 -1.30
C THR A 9 -4.66 9.94 -1.32
N ALA A 10 -3.62 9.93 -2.16
CA ALA A 10 -2.75 11.08 -2.31
C ALA A 10 -2.20 11.20 -3.73
N SER A 11 -2.04 12.44 -4.20
CA SER A 11 -1.27 12.76 -5.41
C SER A 11 -0.25 13.85 -5.11
N PHE A 12 1.01 13.60 -5.45
CA PHE A 12 2.11 14.53 -5.31
C PHE A 12 2.70 14.84 -6.69
N GLY A 13 2.54 16.10 -7.13
CA GLY A 13 2.97 16.55 -8.45
C GLY A 13 1.98 16.29 -9.59
N GLY A 14 0.75 15.87 -9.27
CA GLY A 14 -0.36 15.67 -10.20
C GLY A 14 -1.70 15.88 -9.54
N GLU A 15 -2.78 15.93 -10.31
CA GLU A 15 -4.15 16.06 -9.83
C GLU A 15 -4.73 14.71 -9.41
N LEU A 16 -5.68 14.72 -8.49
CA LEU A 16 -6.52 13.57 -8.14
C LEU A 16 -7.68 13.48 -9.13
N HIS A 17 -7.60 12.53 -10.05
CA HIS A 17 -8.67 12.28 -11.02
C HIS A 17 -9.70 11.26 -10.54
N SER A 18 -9.41 10.54 -9.45
CA SER A 18 -10.32 9.54 -8.87
C SER A 18 -11.64 10.17 -8.41
N LYS A 19 -12.74 9.51 -8.74
CA LYS A 19 -14.09 9.87 -8.28
C LYS A 19 -14.49 8.95 -7.15
N TRP A 20 -14.87 9.53 -6.03
CA TRP A 20 -15.31 8.77 -4.87
C TRP A 20 -16.76 9.10 -4.57
N VAL A 21 -17.61 8.10 -4.57
CA VAL A 21 -19.02 8.21 -4.21
C VAL A 21 -19.14 8.19 -2.69
N ASP A 22 -20.02 9.03 -2.16
CA ASP A 22 -20.36 9.02 -0.73
C ASP A 22 -20.80 7.62 -0.31
N GLN A 23 -20.26 7.17 0.81
CA GLN A 23 -20.57 5.87 1.36
C GLN A 23 -21.71 5.98 2.36
N VAL A 24 -22.60 4.99 2.33
CA VAL A 24 -23.74 4.91 3.25
C VAL A 24 -23.62 3.60 4.04
N SER A 25 -23.55 3.72 5.36
CA SER A 25 -23.51 2.55 6.23
C SER A 25 -24.09 2.87 7.61
N ASP A 26 -24.86 1.96 8.15
CA ASP A 26 -25.36 2.03 9.54
C ASP A 26 -24.34 1.48 10.56
N ARG A 27 -23.29 0.81 10.08
CA ARG A 27 -22.27 0.12 10.90
C ARG A 27 -20.95 0.87 10.98
N TYR A 28 -20.62 1.63 9.93
CA TYR A 28 -19.30 2.25 9.74
C TYR A 28 -19.42 3.77 9.61
N GLU A 29 -18.60 4.49 10.37
CA GLU A 29 -18.30 5.92 10.14
C GLU A 29 -17.13 6.01 9.15
N ILE A 30 -17.40 6.32 7.89
CA ILE A 30 -16.41 6.36 6.82
C ILE A 30 -16.00 7.80 6.56
N VAL A 31 -14.70 8.08 6.70
CA VAL A 31 -14.10 9.40 6.50
C VAL A 31 -13.11 9.33 5.34
N PHE A 32 -13.21 10.27 4.41
CA PHE A 32 -12.31 10.40 3.27
C PHE A 32 -11.20 11.41 3.56
N ASN A 33 -9.95 11.01 3.31
CA ASN A 33 -8.76 11.83 3.38
C ASN A 33 -8.10 11.88 2.00
N ARG A 34 -8.31 12.96 1.26
CA ARG A 34 -7.77 13.18 -0.09
C ARG A 34 -6.68 14.24 -0.04
N ILE A 35 -5.46 13.85 -0.35
CA ILE A 35 -4.28 14.69 -0.23
C ILE A 35 -3.77 15.08 -1.62
N GLU A 36 -3.77 16.38 -1.90
CA GLU A 36 -3.13 16.95 -3.08
C GLU A 36 -2.05 17.93 -2.62
N ASP A 37 -0.84 17.78 -3.15
CA ASP A 37 0.26 18.66 -2.79
C ASP A 37 1.06 19.06 -4.04
N HIS A 38 0.77 20.25 -4.52
CA HIS A 38 1.44 20.86 -5.67
C HIS A 38 2.55 21.84 -5.26
N ILE A 39 2.73 22.09 -3.95
CA ILE A 39 3.72 23.05 -3.46
C ILE A 39 5.11 22.43 -3.49
N GLU A 40 5.98 22.96 -4.35
CA GLU A 40 7.37 22.56 -4.43
C GLU A 40 8.27 23.46 -3.55
N THR A 41 8.94 22.84 -2.60
CA THR A 41 9.98 23.48 -1.77
C THR A 41 11.30 22.76 -1.95
N PRO A 42 12.45 23.38 -1.63
CA PRO A 42 13.75 22.69 -1.70
C PRO A 42 13.78 21.39 -0.89
N ARG A 43 13.11 21.34 0.24
CA ARG A 43 12.99 20.15 1.09
C ARG A 43 12.13 19.07 0.43
N LYS A 44 11.04 19.43 -0.21
CA LYS A 44 10.16 18.49 -0.93
C LYS A 44 10.83 17.94 -2.19
N LYS A 45 11.64 18.75 -2.88
CA LYS A 45 12.44 18.30 -4.02
C LYS A 45 13.50 17.26 -3.66
N ALA A 46 14.00 17.28 -2.43
CA ALA A 46 14.93 16.27 -1.93
C ALA A 46 14.27 14.88 -1.72
N MET A 47 12.94 14.82 -1.72
CA MET A 47 12.15 13.60 -1.57
C MET A 47 11.27 13.44 -2.83
N SER A 48 11.46 12.36 -3.57
CA SER A 48 10.70 12.13 -4.80
C SER A 48 9.18 12.14 -4.54
N PRO A 49 8.33 12.54 -5.50
CA PRO A 49 6.87 12.47 -5.36
C PRO A 49 6.38 11.07 -4.94
N ARG A 50 7.05 10.02 -5.42
CA ARG A 50 6.73 8.64 -5.09
C ARG A 50 7.00 8.31 -3.63
N LEU A 51 8.15 8.73 -3.11
CA LEU A 51 8.49 8.52 -1.70
C LEU A 51 7.57 9.36 -0.80
N ARG A 52 7.23 10.59 -1.20
CA ARG A 52 6.22 11.41 -0.51
C ARG A 52 4.86 10.70 -0.41
N GLY A 53 4.45 10.02 -1.49
CA GLY A 53 3.21 9.23 -1.51
C GLY A 53 3.19 8.06 -0.55
N LYS A 54 4.38 7.55 -0.14
CA LYS A 54 4.45 6.47 0.86
C LYS A 54 4.10 6.95 2.28
N ILE A 55 4.23 8.24 2.58
CA ILE A 55 3.87 8.79 3.89
C ILE A 55 2.38 8.56 4.18
N PRO A 56 1.41 9.11 3.42
CA PRO A 56 -0.01 8.85 3.67
C PRO A 56 -0.40 7.39 3.44
N LYS A 57 0.32 6.65 2.59
CA LYS A 57 0.06 5.24 2.34
C LYS A 57 0.36 4.35 3.55
N MET A 58 1.44 4.64 4.26
CA MET A 58 1.98 3.76 5.29
C MET A 58 1.89 4.36 6.69
N ILE A 59 1.87 5.70 6.85
CA ILE A 59 1.99 6.36 8.15
C ILE A 59 0.79 7.26 8.48
N VAL A 60 -0.27 7.31 7.66
CA VAL A 60 -1.46 8.14 7.88
C VAL A 60 -2.09 7.96 9.28
N TRP A 61 -1.97 6.80 9.88
CA TRP A 61 -2.46 6.48 11.21
C TRP A 61 -1.78 7.29 12.34
N GLU A 62 -0.59 7.84 12.12
CA GLU A 62 0.07 8.74 13.08
C GLU A 62 -0.61 10.11 13.14
N ASP A 63 -0.93 10.66 11.96
CA ASP A 63 -1.58 11.98 11.84
C ASP A 63 -3.09 11.89 12.08
N HIS A 64 -3.69 10.73 11.82
CA HIS A 64 -5.11 10.44 11.97
C HIS A 64 -5.35 9.26 12.91
N PRO A 65 -5.05 9.38 14.22
CA PRO A 65 -5.27 8.30 15.17
C PRO A 65 -6.77 8.07 15.47
N GLY A 66 -7.10 6.88 15.95
CA GLY A 66 -8.43 6.58 16.49
C GLY A 66 -9.43 6.04 15.49
N TYR A 67 -9.00 5.62 14.33
CA TYR A 67 -9.77 4.78 13.42
C TYR A 67 -9.54 3.31 13.72
N ASP A 68 -10.56 2.49 13.48
CA ASP A 68 -10.47 1.04 13.65
C ASP A 68 -9.85 0.37 12.44
N TYR A 69 -10.10 0.94 11.24
CA TYR A 69 -9.54 0.51 9.96
C TYR A 69 -9.02 1.69 9.15
N TYR A 70 -7.98 1.42 8.39
CA TYR A 70 -7.36 2.34 7.45
C TYR A 70 -7.32 1.70 6.07
N ILE A 71 -7.83 2.40 5.07
CA ILE A 71 -7.82 1.97 3.68
C ILE A 71 -6.93 2.91 2.88
N TRP A 72 -6.01 2.35 2.13
CA TRP A 72 -5.29 3.05 1.10
C TRP A 72 -5.88 2.75 -0.27
N MET A 73 -5.98 3.77 -1.11
CA MET A 73 -6.32 3.65 -2.53
C MET A 73 -5.42 4.58 -3.35
N ASP A 74 -4.69 4.03 -4.29
CA ASP A 74 -3.90 4.85 -5.22
C ASP A 74 -4.82 5.83 -5.99
N ALA A 75 -4.29 6.99 -6.36
CA ALA A 75 -5.02 8.08 -7.01
C ALA A 75 -5.69 7.70 -8.35
N ALA A 76 -5.31 6.56 -8.93
CA ALA A 76 -5.90 6.04 -10.16
C ALA A 76 -7.24 5.31 -9.95
N PHE A 77 -7.58 4.95 -8.70
CA PHE A 77 -8.79 4.17 -8.41
C PHE A 77 -9.95 5.05 -7.97
N SER A 78 -11.13 4.74 -8.49
CA SER A 78 -12.40 5.38 -8.12
C SER A 78 -13.27 4.42 -7.31
N ILE A 79 -14.12 4.97 -6.46
CA ILE A 79 -15.16 4.24 -5.73
C ILE A 79 -16.48 4.57 -6.43
N SER A 80 -17.10 3.60 -7.07
CA SER A 80 -18.33 3.81 -7.86
C SER A 80 -19.61 3.41 -7.14
N ASP A 81 -19.48 2.72 -6.01
CA ASP A 81 -20.59 2.07 -5.30
C ASP A 81 -20.64 2.56 -3.86
N ALA A 82 -21.82 2.97 -3.41
CA ALA A 82 -22.04 3.54 -2.08
C ALA A 82 -21.84 2.57 -0.91
N SER A 83 -21.68 1.28 -1.16
CA SER A 83 -21.40 0.25 -0.14
C SER A 83 -20.04 -0.44 -0.32
N ALA A 84 -19.21 0.01 -1.25
CA ALA A 84 -17.94 -0.63 -1.57
C ALA A 84 -16.98 -0.70 -0.37
N ILE A 85 -16.87 0.38 0.39
CA ILE A 85 -16.00 0.46 1.57
C ILE A 85 -16.51 -0.47 2.69
N GLU A 86 -17.82 -0.51 2.92
CA GLU A 86 -18.42 -1.43 3.88
C GLU A 86 -18.08 -2.89 3.53
N ARG A 87 -18.29 -3.29 2.28
CA ARG A 87 -17.94 -4.64 1.82
C ARG A 87 -16.46 -4.95 1.97
N MET A 88 -15.59 -3.97 1.74
CA MET A 88 -14.14 -4.14 1.89
C MET A 88 -13.76 -4.33 3.37
N VAL A 89 -14.35 -3.55 4.28
CA VAL A 89 -14.11 -3.69 5.72
C VAL A 89 -14.60 -5.05 6.22
N ASP A 90 -15.77 -5.50 5.76
CA ASP A 90 -16.34 -6.81 6.13
C ASP A 90 -15.40 -7.98 5.81
N GLN A 91 -14.57 -7.86 4.77
CA GLN A 91 -13.54 -8.88 4.49
C GLN A 91 -12.42 -8.90 5.52
N CYS A 92 -12.15 -7.76 6.18
CA CYS A 92 -11.07 -7.58 7.15
C CYS A 92 -11.51 -7.78 8.62
N LEU A 93 -12.78 -8.13 8.84
CA LEU A 93 -13.27 -8.48 10.19
C LEU A 93 -12.71 -9.85 10.62
N ASN A 94 -12.77 -10.11 11.95
CA ASN A 94 -12.47 -11.43 12.54
C ASN A 94 -10.99 -11.87 12.44
N ASP A 95 -10.15 -11.25 13.23
CA ASP A 95 -8.76 -11.65 13.47
C ASP A 95 -7.79 -11.51 12.28
N VAL A 96 -8.12 -10.70 11.30
CA VAL A 96 -7.24 -10.33 10.20
C VAL A 96 -6.64 -8.95 10.47
N ASP A 97 -5.34 -8.81 10.27
CA ASP A 97 -4.63 -7.56 10.53
C ASP A 97 -4.57 -6.67 9.27
N ILE A 98 -4.49 -7.30 8.08
CA ILE A 98 -4.46 -6.63 6.77
C ILE A 98 -5.13 -7.47 5.69
N CYS A 99 -5.88 -6.82 4.78
CA CYS A 99 -6.40 -7.45 3.57
C CYS A 99 -5.79 -6.80 2.32
N LEU A 100 -5.38 -7.63 1.36
CA LEU A 100 -4.60 -7.25 0.20
C LEU A 100 -5.09 -7.99 -1.04
N PHE A 101 -4.90 -7.42 -2.23
CA PHE A 101 -5.06 -8.15 -3.47
C PHE A 101 -3.78 -8.95 -3.77
N ARG A 102 -3.96 -10.19 -4.21
CA ARG A 102 -2.87 -10.97 -4.78
C ARG A 102 -2.45 -10.35 -6.12
N HIS A 103 -1.16 -10.33 -6.39
CA HIS A 103 -0.68 -9.88 -7.69
C HIS A 103 -1.19 -10.81 -8.81
N SER A 104 -1.77 -10.21 -9.85
CA SER A 104 -2.49 -10.93 -10.92
C SER A 104 -1.60 -11.80 -11.80
N SER A 105 -0.31 -11.47 -11.94
CA SER A 105 0.58 -12.12 -12.92
C SER A 105 1.84 -12.72 -12.31
N ARG A 106 2.30 -12.24 -11.16
CA ARG A 106 3.51 -12.69 -10.48
C ARG A 106 3.18 -13.19 -9.08
N HIS A 107 3.94 -14.16 -8.61
CA HIS A 107 3.60 -14.91 -7.40
C HIS A 107 4.67 -14.84 -6.32
N SER A 108 5.77 -14.13 -6.59
CA SER A 108 6.86 -13.97 -5.63
C SER A 108 7.59 -12.64 -5.80
N VAL A 109 8.26 -12.20 -4.76
CA VAL A 109 9.11 -10.99 -4.77
C VAL A 109 10.25 -11.14 -5.78
N LYS A 110 10.84 -12.34 -5.89
CA LYS A 110 11.87 -12.61 -6.87
C LYS A 110 11.37 -12.45 -8.31
N GLN A 111 10.15 -12.94 -8.60
CA GLN A 111 9.55 -12.75 -9.94
C GLN A 111 9.29 -11.28 -10.26
N GLU A 112 8.86 -10.48 -9.27
CA GLU A 112 8.68 -9.04 -9.44
C GLU A 112 10.01 -8.35 -9.71
N LEU A 113 11.04 -8.64 -8.91
CA LEU A 113 12.37 -8.09 -9.12
C LEU A 113 12.88 -8.40 -10.52
N ASP A 114 12.85 -9.69 -10.92
CA ASP A 114 13.35 -10.12 -12.22
C ASP A 114 12.62 -9.46 -13.38
N PHE A 115 11.30 -9.31 -13.27
CA PHE A 115 10.48 -8.63 -14.26
C PHE A 115 10.87 -7.15 -14.40
N VAL A 116 10.95 -6.42 -13.30
CA VAL A 116 11.29 -4.99 -13.30
C VAL A 116 12.71 -4.78 -13.85
N VAL A 117 13.68 -5.53 -13.36
CA VAL A 117 15.08 -5.43 -13.79
C VAL A 117 15.23 -5.78 -15.28
N SER A 118 14.55 -6.83 -15.75
CA SER A 118 14.59 -7.22 -17.17
C SER A 118 14.03 -6.11 -18.07
N LEU A 119 12.93 -5.48 -17.71
CA LEU A 119 12.36 -4.39 -18.48
C LEU A 119 13.22 -3.13 -18.44
N MET A 120 13.87 -2.81 -17.34
CA MET A 120 14.83 -1.71 -17.25
C MET A 120 16.03 -1.97 -18.19
N HIS A 121 16.56 -3.18 -18.21
CA HIS A 121 17.65 -3.55 -19.12
C HIS A 121 17.27 -3.48 -20.61
N THR A 122 15.99 -3.65 -20.95
CA THR A 122 15.49 -3.45 -22.33
C THR A 122 15.13 -2.00 -22.64
N GLY A 123 15.41 -1.07 -21.74
CA GLY A 123 15.19 0.37 -21.95
C GLY A 123 13.75 0.83 -21.73
N ASN A 124 12.97 0.15 -20.90
CA ASN A 124 11.63 0.62 -20.55
C ASN A 124 11.71 1.93 -19.74
N GLN A 125 11.47 3.05 -20.43
CA GLN A 125 11.65 4.39 -19.86
C GLN A 125 10.80 4.61 -18.62
N TYR A 126 9.58 4.12 -18.58
CA TYR A 126 8.69 4.26 -17.43
C TYR A 126 9.26 3.62 -16.15
N LEU A 127 9.94 2.47 -16.27
CA LEU A 127 10.56 1.80 -15.14
C LEU A 127 11.93 2.42 -14.81
N LEU A 128 12.69 2.88 -15.81
CA LEU A 128 13.92 3.62 -15.57
C LEU A 128 13.65 4.91 -14.78
N ASP A 129 12.67 5.73 -15.21
CA ASP A 129 12.27 6.95 -14.49
C ASP A 129 11.81 6.68 -13.03
N ARG A 130 11.42 5.44 -12.75
CA ARG A 130 10.93 5.03 -11.43
C ARG A 130 12.01 4.49 -10.51
N TYR A 131 12.88 3.67 -11.04
CA TYR A 131 13.71 2.76 -10.26
C TYR A 131 15.20 2.80 -10.60
N GLU A 132 15.64 3.62 -11.57
CA GLU A 132 17.06 3.77 -11.84
C GLU A 132 17.79 4.30 -10.60
N GLY A 133 18.85 3.59 -10.20
CA GLY A 133 19.63 3.89 -8.99
C GLY A 133 19.03 3.37 -7.68
N GLU A 134 17.84 2.76 -7.72
CA GLU A 134 17.23 2.12 -6.54
C GLU A 134 17.90 0.77 -6.24
N ARG A 135 17.97 0.43 -4.96
CA ARG A 135 18.71 -0.74 -4.45
C ARG A 135 17.84 -1.99 -4.36
N MET A 136 17.04 -2.28 -5.40
CA MET A 136 16.08 -3.38 -5.40
C MET A 136 16.73 -4.77 -5.29
N ILE A 137 17.89 -4.97 -5.95
CA ILE A 137 18.59 -6.24 -5.93
C ILE A 137 19.10 -6.55 -4.52
N GLU A 138 19.85 -5.61 -3.94
CA GLU A 138 20.39 -5.76 -2.57
C GLU A 138 19.27 -5.90 -1.54
N GLN A 139 18.15 -5.21 -1.75
CA GLN A 139 16.96 -5.32 -0.92
C GLN A 139 16.46 -6.76 -0.88
N VAL A 140 16.20 -7.35 -2.03
CA VAL A 140 15.66 -8.70 -2.13
C VAL A 140 16.68 -9.75 -1.67
N GLU A 141 17.97 -9.59 -2.01
CA GLU A 141 19.04 -10.44 -1.50
C GLU A 141 19.13 -10.41 0.03
N SER A 142 18.86 -9.25 0.65
CA SER A 142 18.86 -9.15 2.11
C SER A 142 17.73 -9.96 2.74
N TYR A 143 16.57 -10.06 2.10
CA TYR A 143 15.44 -10.86 2.58
C TYR A 143 15.70 -12.36 2.48
N PHE A 144 16.36 -12.81 1.42
CA PHE A 144 16.74 -14.23 1.25
C PHE A 144 17.81 -14.73 2.25
N LYS A 145 18.40 -13.83 3.04
CA LYS A 145 19.25 -14.24 4.19
C LYS A 145 18.43 -14.78 5.37
N ASP A 146 17.15 -14.48 5.42
CA ASP A 146 16.23 -15.06 6.40
C ASP A 146 15.76 -16.43 5.92
N ALA A 147 16.38 -17.49 6.43
CA ALA A 147 16.07 -18.88 6.04
C ALA A 147 14.65 -19.32 6.44
N THR A 148 13.94 -18.56 7.25
CA THR A 148 12.54 -18.86 7.67
C THR A 148 11.52 -18.29 6.70
N TRP A 149 11.90 -17.33 5.84
CA TRP A 149 11.00 -16.74 4.88
C TRP A 149 10.88 -17.57 3.60
N ILE A 150 9.65 -17.78 3.17
CA ILE A 150 9.32 -18.47 1.91
C ILE A 150 8.70 -17.47 0.95
N ASP A 151 9.38 -17.20 -0.17
CA ASP A 151 8.93 -16.25 -1.21
C ASP A 151 7.90 -16.91 -2.16
N ASN A 152 6.64 -16.97 -1.71
CA ASN A 152 5.55 -17.66 -2.42
C ASN A 152 4.30 -16.80 -2.62
N VAL A 153 4.37 -15.52 -2.30
CA VAL A 153 3.25 -14.58 -2.47
C VAL A 153 3.76 -13.20 -2.87
N LEU A 154 3.00 -12.53 -3.74
CA LEU A 154 3.18 -11.13 -4.09
C LEU A 154 1.82 -10.42 -4.01
N PHE A 155 1.82 -9.18 -3.55
CA PHE A 155 0.61 -8.37 -3.40
C PHE A 155 0.62 -7.18 -4.35
N GLU A 156 -0.58 -6.81 -4.81
CA GLU A 156 -0.82 -5.51 -5.46
C GLU A 156 -1.07 -4.47 -4.37
N CYS A 157 -0.18 -3.48 -4.29
CA CYS A 157 -0.21 -2.49 -3.22
C CYS A 157 -1.00 -1.22 -3.57
N GLY A 158 -1.73 -1.21 -4.69
CA GLY A 158 -2.52 -0.06 -5.13
C GLY A 158 -3.75 0.21 -4.25
N THR A 159 -4.33 -0.83 -3.65
CA THR A 159 -5.43 -0.73 -2.70
C THR A 159 -5.30 -1.83 -1.65
N PHE A 160 -5.46 -1.47 -0.38
CA PHE A 160 -5.47 -2.41 0.75
C PHE A 160 -6.16 -1.80 1.96
N ILE A 161 -6.55 -2.66 2.91
CA ILE A 161 -7.12 -2.27 4.20
C ILE A 161 -6.33 -2.94 5.33
N TYR A 162 -6.09 -2.19 6.41
CA TYR A 162 -5.50 -2.74 7.62
C TYR A 162 -6.24 -2.25 8.88
N SER A 163 -6.23 -3.09 9.91
CA SER A 163 -6.83 -2.78 11.20
C SER A 163 -5.88 -1.96 12.07
N LYS A 164 -6.41 -1.25 13.07
CA LYS A 164 -5.62 -0.55 14.10
C LYS A 164 -4.66 -1.46 14.85
N ASN A 165 -4.91 -2.77 14.86
CA ASN A 165 -4.07 -3.73 15.60
C ASN A 165 -2.64 -3.80 15.03
N ILE A 166 -2.50 -3.67 13.69
CA ILE A 166 -1.19 -3.72 13.02
C ILE A 166 -0.27 -2.56 13.43
N VAL A 167 -0.86 -1.46 13.94
CA VAL A 167 -0.17 -0.24 14.38
C VAL A 167 -0.31 0.01 15.89
N ALA A 168 -0.78 -0.98 16.65
CA ALA A 168 -0.98 -0.85 18.10
C ALA A 168 0.32 -0.54 18.84
N ASN A 169 1.43 -1.15 18.45
CA ASN A 169 2.76 -0.70 18.88
C ASN A 169 3.17 0.50 18.00
N ARG A 170 3.03 1.70 18.55
CA ARG A 170 3.30 2.94 17.81
C ARG A 170 4.79 3.19 17.55
N GLU A 171 5.68 2.60 18.33
CA GLU A 171 7.13 2.79 18.18
C GLU A 171 7.71 1.88 17.10
N TYR A 172 7.27 0.63 17.08
CA TYR A 172 7.78 -0.38 16.16
C TYR A 172 6.64 -1.26 15.63
N ASN A 173 6.30 -1.10 14.36
CA ASN A 173 5.28 -1.89 13.68
C ASN A 173 5.61 -2.06 12.18
N VAL A 174 4.89 -2.97 11.54
CA VAL A 174 5.13 -3.32 10.13
C VAL A 174 4.94 -2.12 9.18
N MET A 175 4.02 -1.20 9.46
CA MET A 175 3.75 -0.06 8.59
C MET A 175 4.90 0.96 8.61
N LYS A 176 5.49 1.22 9.79
CA LYS A 176 6.72 2.03 9.92
C LYS A 176 7.91 1.35 9.25
N GLU A 177 8.08 0.06 9.47
CA GLU A 177 9.17 -0.69 8.85
C GLU A 177 9.02 -0.73 7.32
N TRP A 178 7.78 -0.83 6.83
CA TRP A 178 7.51 -0.76 5.39
C TRP A 178 7.91 0.60 4.80
N PHE A 179 7.56 1.69 5.47
CA PHE A 179 8.00 3.03 5.07
C PHE A 179 9.53 3.16 5.13
N TYR A 180 10.16 2.67 6.21
CA TYR A 180 11.61 2.67 6.36
C TYR A 180 12.31 1.92 5.22
N HIS A 181 11.81 0.74 4.84
CA HIS A 181 12.33 -0.02 3.70
C HIS A 181 12.21 0.76 2.38
N ASN A 182 11.12 1.51 2.19
CA ASN A 182 10.98 2.38 1.01
C ASN A 182 11.96 3.57 1.03
N CYS A 183 12.42 4.01 2.20
CA CYS A 183 13.42 5.08 2.32
C CYS A 183 14.85 4.61 2.05
N ILE A 184 15.20 3.38 2.45
CA ILE A 184 16.61 2.92 2.44
C ILE A 184 16.95 2.01 1.25
N TRP A 185 15.96 1.36 0.65
CA TRP A 185 16.15 0.39 -0.42
C TRP A 185 15.58 0.87 -1.75
N SER A 186 14.27 0.77 -1.90
CA SER A 186 13.57 1.15 -3.12
C SER A 186 12.14 1.59 -2.86
N VAL A 187 11.63 2.51 -3.68
CA VAL A 187 10.23 2.93 -3.63
C VAL A 187 9.25 1.89 -4.21
N GLN A 188 9.76 0.72 -4.64
CA GLN A 188 8.93 -0.41 -5.07
C GLN A 188 8.40 -1.17 -3.86
N ASP A 189 7.26 -0.73 -3.38
CA ASP A 189 6.65 -1.19 -2.13
C ASP A 189 6.24 -2.68 -2.14
N GLN A 190 5.98 -3.25 -3.31
CA GLN A 190 5.64 -4.66 -3.48
C GLN A 190 6.81 -5.60 -3.12
N LEU A 191 8.06 -5.13 -3.24
CA LEU A 191 9.22 -5.97 -2.90
C LEU A 191 9.36 -6.22 -1.41
N SER A 192 9.00 -5.24 -0.58
CA SER A 192 9.20 -5.33 0.88
C SER A 192 8.01 -5.92 1.63
N LEU A 193 6.77 -5.66 1.20
CA LEU A 193 5.59 -6.01 1.98
C LEU A 193 5.48 -7.51 2.30
N PRO A 194 5.66 -8.46 1.37
CA PRO A 194 5.54 -9.89 1.69
C PRO A 194 6.53 -10.35 2.76
N TYR A 195 7.78 -9.91 2.67
CA TYR A 195 8.80 -10.21 3.67
C TYR A 195 8.45 -9.61 5.04
N LEU A 196 7.99 -8.36 5.06
CA LEU A 196 7.66 -7.68 6.31
C LEU A 196 6.44 -8.29 7.00
N LEU A 197 5.41 -8.70 6.26
CA LEU A 197 4.29 -9.44 6.85
C LEU A 197 4.75 -10.73 7.52
N HIS A 198 5.67 -11.47 6.91
CA HIS A 198 6.32 -12.64 7.52
C HIS A 198 7.11 -12.25 8.77
N LYS A 199 8.03 -11.29 8.66
CA LYS A 199 8.91 -10.85 9.75
C LYS A 199 8.14 -10.41 11.01
N PHE A 200 6.98 -9.76 10.83
CA PHE A 200 6.14 -9.28 11.93
C PHE A 200 5.03 -10.26 12.34
N GLY A 201 4.93 -11.42 11.71
CA GLY A 201 3.88 -12.40 11.98
C GLY A 201 2.47 -11.85 11.75
N VAL A 202 2.30 -10.97 10.74
CA VAL A 202 1.04 -10.30 10.43
C VAL A 202 0.08 -11.27 9.75
N ARG A 203 -1.14 -11.36 10.27
CA ARG A 203 -2.20 -12.18 9.68
C ARG A 203 -2.86 -11.42 8.53
N TYR A 204 -2.74 -11.95 7.33
CA TYR A 204 -3.35 -11.32 6.16
C TYR A 204 -4.41 -12.19 5.52
N LYS A 205 -5.33 -11.56 4.80
CA LYS A 205 -6.35 -12.21 3.95
C LYS A 205 -6.27 -11.62 2.54
N LEU A 206 -6.52 -12.44 1.54
CA LEU A 206 -6.64 -11.98 0.17
C LEU A 206 -8.06 -11.47 -0.08
N LEU A 207 -8.15 -10.28 -0.67
CA LEU A 207 -9.38 -9.74 -1.23
C LEU A 207 -9.71 -10.48 -2.53
N GLU A 208 -11.00 -10.58 -2.84
CA GLU A 208 -11.47 -11.22 -4.08
C GLU A 208 -11.16 -10.36 -5.31
N GLY A 209 -10.74 -11.01 -6.39
CA GLY A 209 -10.32 -10.35 -7.63
C GLY A 209 -8.87 -9.88 -7.62
N ASN A 210 -8.61 -8.81 -8.32
CA ASN A 210 -7.32 -8.09 -8.33
C ASN A 210 -7.58 -6.58 -8.28
N VAL A 211 -6.53 -5.78 -8.15
CA VAL A 211 -6.67 -4.33 -7.95
C VAL A 211 -7.35 -3.61 -9.13
N TYR A 212 -7.30 -4.17 -10.33
CA TYR A 212 -7.93 -3.62 -11.55
C TYR A 212 -9.28 -4.25 -11.90
N SER A 213 -9.64 -5.36 -11.24
CA SER A 213 -10.90 -6.07 -11.50
C SER A 213 -11.41 -6.67 -10.20
N ASN A 214 -12.25 -5.89 -9.52
CA ASN A 214 -12.84 -6.25 -8.23
C ASN A 214 -14.19 -5.55 -8.04
N THR A 215 -14.84 -5.76 -6.91
CA THR A 215 -16.17 -5.19 -6.61
C THR A 215 -16.10 -3.91 -5.76
N TYR A 216 -14.92 -3.38 -5.46
CA TYR A 216 -14.73 -2.24 -4.55
C TYR A 216 -14.30 -0.97 -5.28
N THR A 217 -13.51 -1.13 -6.36
CA THR A 217 -12.91 -0.02 -7.11
C THR A 217 -13.11 -0.18 -8.62
N SER A 218 -13.03 0.94 -9.31
CA SER A 218 -13.07 1.04 -10.77
C SER A 218 -12.00 1.98 -11.31
#